data_1ff49765588b6a87d1fe43a627d1bb4d
#
_entry.id   1ff49765588b6a87d1fe43a627d1bb4d
#
_cell.length_a   1.000
_cell.length_b   1.000
_cell.length_c   1.000
_cell.angle_alpha   90.00
_cell.angle_beta   90.00
_cell.angle_gamma   90.00
#
_symmetry.space_group_name_H-M   'P 1'
#
loop_
_entity.id
_entity.type
_entity.pdbx_description
1 polymer ?
#
loop_
_entity_poly.entity_id
_entity_poly.type
_entity_poly.pdbx_seq_one_letter_code
_entity_poly.pdbx_strand_id
1 'polypeptide(L)'
;ALAAAFRGATAHWSGPRKGLIVSSGLGRRAMASQAAYCAGKAGLDHFTRCLALDEALKPHGAKVCSLAPGVIETDMQVQLRGADPAVFPDRAAFTGMKEKGQLATPDDAAARGLAFLNRADFGVNPVADVRD
;
A
#
# COMPACT_ATOMS: atom_id res chain seq x y z
N ALA A 1 4.54 -15.29 0.60
CA ALA A 1 5.31 -15.84 1.71
C ALA A 1 4.85 -15.29 3.06
N LEU A 2 5.00 -13.98 3.35
CA LEU A 2 4.64 -13.42 4.67
C LEU A 2 3.15 -13.56 5.00
N ALA A 3 2.25 -13.27 4.06
CA ALA A 3 0.81 -13.43 4.26
C ALA A 3 0.42 -14.89 4.55
N ALA A 4 1.03 -15.85 3.86
CA ALA A 4 0.80 -17.27 4.10
C ALA A 4 1.32 -17.68 5.48
N ALA A 5 2.50 -17.21 5.90
CA ALA A 5 3.06 -17.45 7.21
C ALA A 5 2.17 -16.90 8.34
N PHE A 6 1.70 -15.67 8.19
CA PHE A 6 0.76 -15.04 9.14
C PHE A 6 -0.54 -15.84 9.27
N ARG A 7 -1.14 -16.22 8.14
CA ARG A 7 -2.38 -17.04 8.13
C ARG A 7 -2.18 -18.37 8.82
N GLY A 8 -1.08 -19.06 8.52
CA GLY A 8 -0.75 -20.35 9.13
C GLY A 8 -0.50 -20.24 10.63
N ALA A 9 0.35 -19.27 11.03
CA ALA A 9 0.69 -19.07 12.44
C ALA A 9 -0.50 -18.69 13.32
N THR A 10 -1.50 -18.02 12.75
CA THR A 10 -2.68 -17.52 13.49
C THR A 10 -3.97 -18.26 13.15
N ALA A 11 -3.91 -19.38 12.43
CA ALA A 11 -5.09 -20.11 11.96
C ALA A 11 -6.02 -20.58 13.09
N HIS A 12 -5.45 -20.87 14.27
CA HIS A 12 -6.17 -21.31 15.46
C HIS A 12 -6.74 -20.16 16.31
N TRP A 13 -6.46 -18.92 15.97
CA TRP A 13 -6.95 -17.77 16.74
C TRP A 13 -8.43 -17.54 16.47
N SER A 14 -9.20 -17.30 17.53
CA SER A 14 -10.62 -16.91 17.44
C SER A 14 -10.82 -15.39 17.57
N GLY A 15 -9.81 -14.67 18.02
CA GLY A 15 -9.82 -13.21 18.13
C GLY A 15 -9.63 -12.50 16.80
N PRO A 16 -9.75 -11.15 16.78
CA PRO A 16 -9.57 -10.35 15.58
C PRO A 16 -8.15 -10.51 15.01
N ARG A 17 -8.07 -10.67 13.69
CA ARG A 17 -6.82 -10.72 12.95
C ARG A 17 -6.89 -9.69 11.82
N LYS A 18 -5.88 -8.86 11.70
CA LYS A 18 -5.81 -7.82 10.68
C LYS A 18 -4.47 -7.89 9.95
N GLY A 19 -4.50 -7.79 8.63
CA GLY A 19 -3.32 -7.73 7.76
C GLY A 19 -3.36 -6.46 6.91
N LEU A 20 -2.42 -5.56 7.15
CA LEU A 20 -2.22 -4.38 6.32
C LEU A 20 -1.03 -4.61 5.41
N ILE A 21 -1.25 -4.47 4.11
CA ILE A 21 -0.26 -4.63 3.05
C ILE A 21 0.01 -3.25 2.45
N VAL A 22 1.26 -2.83 2.42
CA VAL A 22 1.62 -1.51 1.88
C VAL A 22 1.70 -1.57 0.36
N SER A 23 0.76 -0.91 -0.29
CA SER A 23 0.66 -0.77 -1.75
C SER A 23 1.15 0.61 -2.23
N SER A 24 0.61 1.07 -3.33
CA SER A 24 0.91 2.37 -3.93
C SER A 24 -0.27 2.81 -4.81
N GLY A 25 -0.45 4.10 -4.97
CA GLY A 25 -1.34 4.65 -6.00
C GLY A 25 -1.00 4.15 -7.41
N LEU A 26 0.26 3.79 -7.67
CA LEU A 26 0.71 3.20 -8.94
C LEU A 26 0.26 1.75 -9.16
N GLY A 27 -0.31 1.09 -8.18
CA GLY A 27 -1.05 -0.15 -8.39
C GLY A 27 -2.38 0.06 -9.12
N ARG A 28 -2.87 1.30 -9.20
CA ARG A 28 -4.18 1.67 -9.75
C ARG A 28 -4.11 2.65 -10.91
N ARG A 29 -2.97 3.28 -11.15
CA ARG A 29 -2.71 4.17 -12.29
C ARG A 29 -1.35 3.88 -12.89
N ALA A 30 -1.24 4.11 -14.19
CA ALA A 30 0.01 3.95 -14.91
C ALA A 30 0.95 5.16 -14.72
N MET A 31 2.25 4.90 -14.85
CA MET A 31 3.28 5.92 -14.91
C MET A 31 4.38 5.47 -15.87
N ALA A 32 4.86 6.39 -16.70
CA ALA A 32 5.95 6.12 -17.63
C ALA A 32 7.21 5.67 -16.86
N SER A 33 7.97 4.76 -17.44
CA SER A 33 9.19 4.17 -16.86
C SER A 33 9.00 3.40 -15.55
N GLN A 34 7.76 3.10 -15.16
CA GLN A 34 7.42 2.39 -13.91
C GLN A 34 6.61 1.10 -14.13
N ALA A 35 6.72 0.49 -15.33
CA ALA A 35 5.89 -0.66 -15.68
C ALA A 35 6.02 -1.83 -14.69
N ALA A 36 7.23 -2.22 -14.32
CA ALA A 36 7.47 -3.32 -13.38
C ALA A 36 6.94 -2.99 -11.97
N TYR A 37 7.18 -1.76 -11.48
CA TYR A 37 6.69 -1.31 -10.18
C TYR A 37 5.15 -1.27 -10.16
N CYS A 38 4.53 -0.68 -11.19
CA CYS A 38 3.07 -0.64 -11.33
C CYS A 38 2.47 -2.05 -11.37
N ALA A 39 3.06 -2.95 -12.15
CA ALA A 39 2.62 -4.34 -12.24
C ALA A 39 2.72 -5.07 -10.88
N GLY A 40 3.82 -4.89 -10.16
CA GLY A 40 4.01 -5.48 -8.84
C GLY A 40 2.96 -5.00 -7.82
N LYS A 41 2.70 -3.69 -7.80
CA LYS A 41 1.71 -3.09 -6.89
C LYS A 41 0.27 -3.44 -7.29
N ALA A 42 -0.04 -3.48 -8.58
CA ALA A 42 -1.33 -3.94 -9.07
C ALA A 42 -1.59 -5.41 -8.74
N GLY A 43 -0.57 -6.26 -8.90
CA GLY A 43 -0.63 -7.66 -8.50
C GLY A 43 -0.87 -7.83 -7.00
N LEU A 44 -0.22 -7.01 -6.18
CA LEU A 44 -0.40 -7.01 -4.72
C LEU A 44 -1.84 -6.60 -4.32
N ASP A 45 -2.39 -5.58 -4.97
CA ASP A 45 -3.78 -5.16 -4.75
C ASP A 45 -4.76 -6.29 -5.12
N HIS A 46 -4.54 -6.94 -6.27
CA HIS A 46 -5.41 -8.03 -6.71
C HIS A 46 -5.27 -9.27 -5.83
N PHE A 47 -4.05 -9.63 -5.44
CA PHE A 47 -3.80 -10.69 -4.45
C PHE A 47 -4.59 -10.44 -3.16
N THR A 48 -4.60 -9.21 -2.66
CA THR A 48 -5.32 -8.86 -1.42
C THR A 48 -6.82 -8.99 -1.58
N ARG A 49 -7.38 -8.66 -2.76
CA ARG A 49 -8.81 -8.91 -3.06
C ARG A 49 -9.15 -10.40 -2.98
N CYS A 50 -8.34 -11.26 -3.60
CA CYS A 50 -8.54 -12.72 -3.54
C CYS A 50 -8.41 -13.22 -2.09
N LEU A 51 -7.39 -12.76 -1.36
CA LEU A 51 -7.18 -13.13 0.03
C LEU A 51 -8.36 -12.73 0.93
N ALA A 52 -8.95 -11.55 0.70
CA ALA A 52 -10.14 -11.11 1.45
C ALA A 52 -11.33 -12.04 1.21
N LEU A 53 -11.52 -12.52 -0.01
CA LEU A 53 -12.56 -13.50 -0.34
C LEU A 53 -12.31 -14.85 0.37
N ASP A 54 -11.06 -15.33 0.34
CA ASP A 54 -10.69 -16.57 1.03
C ASP A 54 -10.94 -16.49 2.56
N GLU A 55 -10.54 -15.38 3.16
CA GLU A 55 -10.72 -15.16 4.60
C GLU A 55 -12.20 -15.00 4.98
N ALA A 56 -13.02 -14.41 4.11
CA ALA A 56 -14.46 -14.26 4.32
C ALA A 56 -15.20 -15.60 4.41
N LEU A 57 -14.64 -16.68 3.86
CA LEU A 57 -15.19 -18.04 3.95
C LEU A 57 -14.94 -18.70 5.31
N LYS A 58 -14.13 -18.12 6.17
CA LYS A 58 -13.75 -18.70 7.47
C LYS A 58 -14.54 -18.06 8.61
N PRO A 59 -14.90 -18.82 9.67
CA PRO A 59 -15.63 -18.27 10.83
C PRO A 59 -14.90 -17.12 11.52
N HIS A 60 -13.58 -17.20 11.58
CA HIS A 60 -12.70 -16.20 12.20
C HIS A 60 -11.66 -15.69 11.20
N GLY A 61 -12.10 -15.41 9.98
CA GLY A 61 -11.24 -14.93 8.90
C GLY A 61 -10.58 -13.59 9.23
N ALA A 62 -9.35 -13.42 8.75
CA ALA A 62 -8.62 -12.16 8.91
C ALA A 62 -9.24 -11.05 8.05
N LYS A 63 -9.25 -9.83 8.56
CA LYS A 63 -9.51 -8.63 7.76
C LYS A 63 -8.20 -8.19 7.11
N VAL A 64 -8.21 -7.98 5.80
CA VAL A 64 -7.01 -7.62 5.04
C VAL A 64 -7.26 -6.39 4.17
N CYS A 65 -6.26 -5.55 4.04
CA CYS A 65 -6.32 -4.38 3.18
C CYS A 65 -4.95 -4.08 2.58
N SER A 66 -4.91 -3.88 1.27
CA SER A 66 -3.80 -3.32 0.54
C SER A 66 -3.99 -1.81 0.50
N LEU A 67 -3.13 -1.09 1.25
CA LEU A 67 -3.26 0.35 1.50
C LEU A 67 -2.19 1.14 0.74
N ALA A 68 -2.61 2.10 -0.08
CA ALA A 68 -1.71 3.12 -0.60
C ALA A 68 -1.46 4.16 0.53
N PRO A 69 -0.20 4.33 0.98
CA PRO A 69 0.10 5.14 2.16
C PRO A 69 0.20 6.65 1.88
N GLY A 70 -0.10 7.09 0.65
CA GLY A 70 0.20 8.44 0.19
C GLY A 70 1.64 8.57 -0.33
N VAL A 71 2.07 9.80 -0.57
CA VAL A 71 3.43 10.09 -1.05
C VAL A 71 4.33 10.41 0.14
N ILE A 72 5.39 9.63 0.29
CA ILE A 72 6.27 9.66 1.47
C ILE A 72 7.67 10.07 1.02
N GLU A 73 8.34 10.96 1.76
CA GLU A 73 9.74 11.27 1.55
C GLU A 73 10.61 10.07 1.92
N THR A 74 11.14 9.41 0.90
CA THR A 74 11.98 8.19 1.00
C THR A 74 13.17 8.29 0.06
N ASP A 75 14.12 7.39 0.20
CA ASP A 75 15.26 7.28 -0.73
C ASP A 75 14.81 7.06 -2.17
N MET A 76 13.70 6.35 -2.38
CA MET A 76 13.08 6.20 -3.70
C MET A 76 12.67 7.57 -4.29
N GLN A 77 12.10 8.47 -3.49
CA GLN A 77 11.74 9.82 -3.91
C GLN A 77 13.00 10.63 -4.32
N VAL A 78 14.09 10.48 -3.56
CA VAL A 78 15.37 11.11 -3.89
C VAL A 78 15.89 10.61 -5.24
N GLN A 79 15.85 9.29 -5.45
CA GLN A 79 16.26 8.67 -6.72
C GLN A 79 15.40 9.14 -7.90
N LEU A 80 14.08 9.20 -7.75
CA LEU A 80 13.17 9.66 -8.80
C LEU A 80 13.41 11.13 -9.17
N ARG A 81 13.65 11.99 -8.19
CA ARG A 81 13.99 13.40 -8.43
C ARG A 81 15.37 13.58 -9.07
N GLY A 82 16.29 12.65 -8.84
CA GLY A 82 17.63 12.64 -9.43
C GLY A 82 17.72 11.97 -10.81
N ALA A 83 16.65 11.35 -11.29
CA ALA A 83 16.64 10.63 -12.56
C ALA A 83 16.77 11.55 -13.77
N ASP A 84 17.27 11.01 -14.90
CA ASP A 84 17.32 11.71 -16.18
C ASP A 84 15.88 12.01 -16.67
N PRO A 85 15.52 13.28 -16.95
CA PRO A 85 14.19 13.63 -17.45
C PRO A 85 13.81 12.95 -18.76
N ALA A 86 14.80 12.58 -19.58
CA ALA A 86 14.57 11.86 -20.83
C ALA A 86 14.11 10.42 -20.59
N VAL A 87 14.54 9.83 -19.47
CA VAL A 87 14.20 8.46 -19.05
C VAL A 87 12.97 8.43 -18.15
N PHE A 88 12.82 9.46 -17.30
CA PHE A 88 11.71 9.57 -16.36
C PHE A 88 10.97 10.90 -16.53
N PRO A 89 9.96 10.98 -17.41
CA PRO A 89 9.25 12.22 -17.77
C PRO A 89 8.54 12.90 -16.59
N ASP A 90 8.09 12.11 -15.59
CA ASP A 90 7.36 12.62 -14.43
C ASP A 90 8.24 13.21 -13.32
N ARG A 91 9.56 13.30 -13.55
CA ARG A 91 10.51 13.87 -12.57
C ARG A 91 10.10 15.23 -12.03
N ALA A 92 9.62 16.12 -12.91
CA ALA A 92 9.20 17.47 -12.52
C ALA A 92 8.04 17.45 -11.52
N ALA A 93 7.10 16.52 -11.65
CA ALA A 93 5.98 16.35 -10.71
C ALA A 93 6.47 15.97 -9.32
N PHE A 94 7.45 15.04 -9.22
CA PHE A 94 8.05 14.64 -7.94
C PHE A 94 8.85 15.76 -7.30
N THR A 95 9.60 16.54 -8.09
CA THR A 95 10.31 17.73 -7.60
C THR A 95 9.32 18.76 -7.05
N GLY A 96 8.23 19.03 -7.79
CA GLY A 96 7.18 19.97 -7.38
C GLY A 96 6.47 19.54 -6.09
N MET A 97 6.23 18.25 -5.87
CA MET A 97 5.67 17.74 -4.62
C MET A 97 6.59 18.03 -3.42
N LYS A 98 7.90 17.85 -3.58
CA LYS A 98 8.89 18.17 -2.55
C LYS A 98 8.89 19.66 -2.23
N GLU A 99 8.98 20.51 -3.25
CA GLU A 99 9.02 21.96 -3.11
C GLU A 99 7.76 22.54 -2.43
N LYS A 100 6.60 21.92 -2.70
CA LYS A 100 5.31 22.31 -2.11
C LYS A 100 5.05 21.69 -0.73
N GLY A 101 5.99 20.92 -0.17
CA GLY A 101 5.83 20.25 1.11
C GLY A 101 4.71 19.21 1.14
N GLN A 102 4.41 18.58 0.00
CA GLN A 102 3.31 17.61 -0.14
C GLN A 102 3.71 16.17 0.24
N LEU A 103 4.96 15.95 0.63
CA LEU A 103 5.47 14.65 1.04
C LEU A 103 5.29 14.48 2.56
N ALA A 104 4.70 13.36 2.96
CA ALA A 104 4.65 12.97 4.36
C ALA A 104 6.02 12.48 4.85
N THR A 105 6.33 12.68 6.12
CA THR A 105 7.47 11.99 6.73
C THR A 105 7.16 10.50 6.88
N PRO A 106 8.17 9.62 6.97
CA PRO A 106 7.94 8.21 7.27
C PRO A 106 7.14 7.98 8.56
N ASP A 107 7.40 8.76 9.60
CA ASP A 107 6.70 8.66 10.87
C ASP A 107 5.22 9.06 10.75
N ASP A 108 4.92 10.16 10.05
CA ASP A 108 3.55 10.57 9.79
C ASP A 108 2.79 9.54 8.96
N ALA A 109 3.45 8.98 7.94
CA ALA A 109 2.86 7.94 7.12
C ALA A 109 2.58 6.66 7.93
N ALA A 110 3.49 6.26 8.79
CA ALA A 110 3.32 5.13 9.71
C ALA A 110 2.15 5.37 10.68
N ALA A 111 2.08 6.56 11.28
CA ALA A 111 0.99 6.93 12.18
C ALA A 111 -0.38 6.85 11.49
N ARG A 112 -0.49 7.36 10.25
CA ARG A 112 -1.72 7.27 9.45
C ARG A 112 -2.07 5.82 9.10
N GLY A 113 -1.08 5.01 8.74
CA GLY A 113 -1.26 3.58 8.45
C GLY A 113 -1.78 2.82 9.67
N LEU A 114 -1.22 3.07 10.85
CA LEU A 114 -1.68 2.46 12.09
C LEU A 114 -3.09 2.94 12.49
N ALA A 115 -3.40 4.22 12.31
CA ALA A 115 -4.74 4.75 12.53
C ALA A 115 -5.76 4.08 11.59
N PHE A 116 -5.40 3.89 10.33
CA PHE A 116 -6.24 3.17 9.36
C PHE A 116 -6.46 1.70 9.76
N LEU A 117 -5.42 1.01 10.20
CA LEU A 117 -5.49 -0.37 10.69
C LEU A 117 -6.46 -0.51 11.89
N ASN A 118 -6.54 0.51 12.73
CA ASN A 118 -7.39 0.50 13.94
C ASN A 118 -8.84 0.90 13.68
N ARG A 119 -9.19 1.30 12.45
CA ARG A 119 -10.58 1.64 12.11
C ARG A 119 -11.52 0.44 12.29
N ALA A 120 -12.75 0.72 12.68
CA ALA A 120 -13.80 -0.31 12.83
C ALA A 120 -14.16 -0.95 11.47
N ASP A 121 -14.09 -0.18 10.39
CA ASP A 121 -14.37 -0.60 9.02
C ASP A 121 -13.14 -1.15 8.27
N PHE A 122 -12.01 -1.39 8.95
CA PHE A 122 -10.81 -1.95 8.34
C PHE A 122 -11.11 -3.29 7.63
N GLY A 123 -10.72 -3.38 6.38
CA GLY A 123 -10.88 -4.59 5.57
C GLY A 123 -12.26 -4.76 4.93
N VAL A 124 -13.20 -3.83 5.14
CA VAL A 124 -14.45 -3.78 4.34
C VAL A 124 -14.11 -3.57 2.87
N ASN A 125 -13.20 -2.65 2.60
CA ASN A 125 -12.55 -2.50 1.29
C ASN A 125 -11.16 -3.15 1.35
N PRO A 126 -10.89 -4.20 0.57
CA PRO A 126 -9.57 -4.86 0.59
C PRO A 126 -8.47 -4.07 -0.13
N VAL A 127 -8.82 -2.99 -0.81
CA VAL A 127 -7.88 -2.06 -1.47
C VAL A 127 -8.33 -0.63 -1.20
N ALA A 128 -7.48 0.15 -0.54
CA ALA A 128 -7.82 1.51 -0.11
C ALA A 128 -6.61 2.47 -0.23
N ASP A 129 -6.88 3.74 -0.07
CA ASP A 129 -5.88 4.80 0.08
C ASP A 129 -5.99 5.38 1.51
N VAL A 130 -4.88 5.74 2.11
CA VAL A 130 -4.87 6.30 3.47
C VAL A 130 -5.64 7.62 3.60
N ARG A 131 -5.91 8.26 2.46
CA ARG A 131 -6.66 9.51 2.35
C ARG A 131 -8.17 9.30 2.25
N ASP A 132 -8.63 8.05 2.07
CA ASP A 132 -10.04 7.67 2.08
C ASP A 132 -10.58 7.60 3.56
#